data_0bcf6b5bd26e6cf9922ac099481f64c5
#
_entry.id   0bcf6b5bd26e6cf9922ac099481f64c5
#
_cell.length_a   1.000
_cell.length_b   1.000
_cell.length_c   1.000
_cell.angle_alpha   90.00
_cell.angle_beta   90.00
_cell.angle_gamma   90.00
#
_symmetry.space_group_name_H-M   'P 1'
#
loop_
_entity.id
_entity.type
_entity.pdbx_description
1 polymer ?
#
loop_
_entity_poly.entity_id
_entity_poly.type
_entity_poly.pdbx_seq_one_letter_code
_entity_poly.pdbx_strand_id
1 'polypeptide(L)'
;MSTYTQIKAGLAATLEASANLSVVYADPTDTPITPCAIIVPAPAAVEYKQAMQNGLAILEFRVTVMVQRFDQAANIAKLDPFVYGPDSVRALVDADRTLDGTVSDAQVTRCVNIGNVGYGDDIYLGAEFEIEVYAE
;
A
#
# COMPACT_ATOMS: atom_id res chain seq x y z
N MET A 1 17.79 11.93 -6.39
CA MET A 1 16.31 11.99 -6.49
C MET A 1 15.79 10.67 -7.04
N SER A 2 14.80 10.10 -6.39
CA SER A 2 14.21 8.83 -6.82
C SER A 2 13.12 9.08 -7.88
N THR A 3 13.03 8.17 -8.84
CA THR A 3 11.93 8.21 -9.81
C THR A 3 10.66 7.64 -9.19
N TYR A 4 9.51 7.92 -9.81
CA TYR A 4 8.22 7.37 -9.38
C TYR A 4 8.27 5.83 -9.29
N THR A 5 8.87 5.18 -10.28
CA THR A 5 9.03 3.72 -10.29
C THR A 5 9.92 3.24 -9.14
N GLN A 6 11.00 3.96 -8.83
CA GLN A 6 11.87 3.61 -7.70
C GLN A 6 11.14 3.76 -6.36
N ILE A 7 10.29 4.76 -6.23
CA ILE A 7 9.49 4.96 -5.01
C ILE A 7 8.49 3.81 -4.84
N LYS A 8 7.81 3.40 -5.91
CA LYS A 8 6.92 2.24 -5.85
C LYS A 8 7.68 0.97 -5.46
N ALA A 9 8.86 0.76 -6.03
CA ALA A 9 9.68 -0.39 -5.68
C ALA A 9 10.12 -0.35 -4.22
N GLY A 10 10.46 0.83 -3.69
CA GLY A 10 10.80 1.02 -2.29
C GLY A 10 9.63 0.70 -1.37
N LEU A 11 8.43 1.15 -1.73
CA LEU A 11 7.22 0.83 -0.98
C LEU A 11 6.95 -0.67 -0.99
N ALA A 12 7.10 -1.32 -2.14
CA ALA A 12 6.94 -2.77 -2.25
C ALA A 12 7.94 -3.51 -1.36
N ALA A 13 9.20 -3.08 -1.35
CA ALA A 13 10.23 -3.69 -0.50
C ALA A 13 9.89 -3.54 0.99
N THR A 14 9.36 -2.37 1.38
CA THR A 14 8.92 -2.12 2.75
C THR A 14 7.78 -3.07 3.15
N LEU A 15 6.82 -3.30 2.27
CA LEU A 15 5.69 -4.18 2.53
C LEU A 15 6.08 -5.66 2.48
N GLU A 16 7.11 -6.03 1.75
CA GLU A 16 7.60 -7.41 1.69
C GLU A 16 8.15 -7.90 3.04
N ALA A 17 8.41 -7.01 3.97
CA ALA A 17 8.78 -7.38 5.34
C ALA A 17 7.64 -8.06 6.09
N SER A 18 6.40 -8.02 5.60
CA SER A 18 5.26 -8.67 6.23
C SER A 18 5.37 -10.18 6.11
N ALA A 19 5.29 -10.87 7.25
CA ALA A 19 5.20 -12.34 7.26
C ALA A 19 3.82 -12.85 6.82
N ASN A 20 2.82 -11.97 6.75
CA ASN A 20 1.44 -12.34 6.44
C ASN A 20 1.10 -12.23 4.96
N LEU A 21 2.00 -11.68 4.15
CA LEU A 21 1.81 -11.54 2.70
C LEU A 21 2.69 -12.54 1.96
N SER A 22 2.12 -13.22 0.98
CA SER A 22 2.88 -14.13 0.12
C SER A 22 3.65 -13.38 -0.96
N VAL A 23 3.08 -12.28 -1.46
CA VAL A 23 3.69 -11.49 -2.53
C VAL A 23 3.19 -10.05 -2.47
N VAL A 24 4.05 -9.13 -2.88
CA VAL A 24 3.71 -7.71 -3.04
C VAL A 24 3.94 -7.33 -4.50
N TYR A 25 2.91 -6.79 -5.13
CA TYR A 25 2.98 -6.34 -6.52
C TYR A 25 3.14 -4.82 -6.57
N ALA A 26 4.23 -4.35 -7.13
CA ALA A 26 4.44 -2.91 -7.34
C ALA A 26 3.52 -2.34 -8.43
N ASP A 27 3.02 -3.19 -9.31
CA ASP A 27 2.10 -2.84 -10.37
C ASP A 27 0.93 -3.82 -10.41
N PRO A 28 -0.25 -3.39 -10.92
CA PRO A 28 -1.38 -4.31 -11.05
C PRO A 28 -1.06 -5.54 -11.88
N THR A 29 -1.63 -6.67 -11.50
CA THR A 29 -1.46 -7.94 -12.20
C THR A 29 -2.85 -8.53 -12.54
N ASP A 30 -2.91 -9.34 -13.58
CA ASP A 30 -4.16 -9.97 -14.00
C ASP A 30 -4.59 -11.10 -13.07
N THR A 31 -3.62 -11.81 -12.48
CA THR A 31 -3.90 -12.99 -11.66
C THR A 31 -3.14 -12.90 -10.34
N PRO A 32 -3.68 -12.14 -9.37
CA PRO A 32 -2.99 -12.01 -8.08
C PRO A 32 -3.02 -13.32 -7.29
N ILE A 33 -1.91 -13.62 -6.63
CA ILE A 33 -1.78 -14.78 -5.75
C ILE A 33 -1.97 -14.27 -4.32
N THR A 34 -3.06 -14.67 -3.69
CA THR A 34 -3.38 -14.23 -2.32
C THR A 34 -2.71 -15.12 -1.26
N PRO A 35 -2.42 -14.60 -0.07
CA PRO A 35 -2.55 -13.20 0.36
C PRO A 35 -1.50 -12.30 -0.29
N CYS A 36 -1.93 -11.14 -0.78
CA CYS A 36 -1.03 -10.23 -1.48
C CYS A 36 -1.37 -8.77 -1.20
N ALA A 37 -0.45 -7.90 -1.56
CA ALA A 37 -0.68 -6.46 -1.60
C ALA A 37 -0.35 -5.95 -2.99
N ILE A 38 -1.16 -5.05 -3.51
CA ILE A 38 -0.97 -4.43 -4.82
C ILE A 38 -0.91 -2.93 -4.64
N ILE A 39 0.12 -2.31 -5.19
CA ILE A 39 0.29 -0.86 -5.13
C ILE A 39 -0.34 -0.25 -6.38
N VAL A 40 -1.30 0.65 -6.17
CA VAL A 40 -1.94 1.38 -7.27
C VAL A 40 -1.84 2.88 -6.99
N PRO A 41 -1.78 3.73 -8.04
CA PRO A 41 -1.84 5.17 -7.84
C PRO A 41 -3.20 5.57 -7.27
N ALA A 42 -3.20 6.50 -6.31
CA ALA A 42 -4.44 7.12 -5.85
C ALA A 42 -4.93 8.12 -6.91
N PRO A 43 -6.23 8.52 -6.88
CA PRO A 43 -6.76 9.48 -7.85
C PRO A 43 -5.99 10.80 -7.91
N ALA A 44 -5.48 11.30 -6.77
CA ALA A 44 -4.62 12.49 -6.72
C ALA A 44 -3.17 12.04 -6.48
N ALA A 45 -2.60 11.34 -7.46
CA ALA A 45 -1.37 10.57 -7.27
C ALA A 45 -0.13 11.43 -6.96
N VAL A 46 -0.04 12.64 -7.50
CA VAL A 46 1.12 13.51 -7.27
C VAL A 46 0.66 14.95 -7.13
N GLU A 47 1.06 15.59 -6.04
CA GLU A 47 0.85 17.02 -5.83
C GLU A 47 2.19 17.72 -5.72
N TYR A 48 2.35 18.80 -6.49
CA TYR A 48 3.57 19.59 -6.49
C TYR A 48 3.37 20.83 -5.62
N LYS A 49 4.18 20.97 -4.57
CA LYS A 49 4.08 22.08 -3.64
C LYS A 49 5.04 23.18 -4.06
N GLN A 50 4.59 24.08 -4.95
CA GLN A 50 5.41 25.18 -5.46
C GLN A 50 5.82 26.18 -4.38
N ALA A 51 5.00 26.30 -3.33
CA ALA A 51 5.31 27.23 -2.23
C ALA A 51 6.43 26.72 -1.34
N MET A 52 6.79 25.46 -1.44
CA MET A 52 7.89 24.88 -0.68
C MET A 52 9.18 24.95 -1.48
N GLN A 53 10.26 25.39 -0.83
CA GLN A 53 11.58 25.37 -1.44
C GLN A 53 11.99 23.92 -1.70
N ASN A 54 12.81 23.72 -2.73
CA ASN A 54 13.37 22.41 -3.11
C ASN A 54 12.39 21.48 -3.86
N GLY A 55 11.23 21.99 -4.29
CA GLY A 55 10.36 21.20 -5.15
C GLY A 55 9.77 19.97 -4.49
N LEU A 56 9.41 20.07 -3.21
CA LEU A 56 8.78 18.96 -2.50
C LEU A 56 7.49 18.53 -3.21
N ALA A 57 7.33 17.26 -3.42
CA ALA A 57 6.13 16.65 -3.96
C ALA A 57 5.49 15.72 -2.95
N ILE A 58 4.16 15.67 -2.95
CA ILE A 58 3.39 14.72 -2.18
C ILE A 58 2.84 13.70 -3.16
N LEU A 59 3.21 12.43 -2.94
CA LEU A 59 2.72 11.32 -3.75
C LEU A 59 1.74 10.51 -2.92
N GLU A 60 0.62 10.14 -3.54
CA GLU A 60 -0.37 9.31 -2.88
C GLU A 60 -0.46 7.97 -3.58
N PHE A 61 -0.38 6.91 -2.79
CA PHE A 61 -0.53 5.54 -3.25
C PHE A 61 -1.67 4.88 -2.51
N ARG A 62 -2.30 3.94 -3.17
CA ARG A 62 -3.26 3.06 -2.54
C ARG A 62 -2.71 1.65 -2.58
N VAL A 63 -2.62 1.02 -1.41
CA VAL A 63 -2.21 -0.37 -1.30
C VAL A 63 -3.46 -1.19 -1.04
N THR A 64 -3.76 -2.11 -1.95
CA THR A 64 -4.89 -3.02 -1.81
C THR A 64 -4.36 -4.35 -1.30
N VAL A 65 -4.76 -4.71 -0.08
CA VAL A 65 -4.42 -6.01 0.51
C VAL A 65 -5.59 -6.95 0.24
N MET A 66 -5.31 -8.11 -0.34
CA MET A 66 -6.30 -9.14 -0.63
C MET A 66 -5.86 -10.44 0.02
N VAL A 67 -6.71 -11.00 0.88
CA VAL A 67 -6.39 -12.21 1.64
C VAL A 67 -6.88 -13.47 0.95
N GLN A 68 -8.09 -13.42 0.39
CA GLN A 68 -8.70 -14.54 -0.32
C GLN A 68 -9.86 -14.01 -1.17
N ARG A 69 -10.39 -14.84 -2.05
CA ARG A 69 -11.63 -14.51 -2.76
C ARG A 69 -12.76 -14.40 -1.74
N PHE A 70 -13.68 -13.48 -1.98
CA PHE A 70 -14.82 -13.26 -1.10
C PHE A 70 -15.84 -14.36 -1.33
N ASP A 71 -15.99 -15.24 -0.35
CA ASP A 71 -16.90 -16.37 -0.39
C ASP A 71 -17.55 -16.59 0.99
N GLN A 72 -18.26 -17.70 1.18
CA GLN A 72 -18.92 -18.00 2.44
C GLN A 72 -17.96 -18.20 3.61
N ALA A 73 -16.71 -18.55 3.33
CA ALA A 73 -15.68 -18.73 4.35
C ALA A 73 -14.97 -17.41 4.68
N ALA A 74 -15.29 -16.33 3.98
CA ALA A 74 -14.66 -15.05 4.21
C ALA A 74 -15.02 -14.52 5.60
N ASN A 75 -13.99 -14.16 6.37
CA ASN A 75 -14.16 -13.63 7.71
C ASN A 75 -13.26 -12.42 7.86
N ILE A 76 -13.87 -11.27 8.22
CA ILE A 76 -13.15 -10.01 8.38
C ILE A 76 -12.00 -10.14 9.38
N ALA A 77 -12.09 -11.04 10.35
CA ALA A 77 -11.01 -11.26 11.30
C ALA A 77 -9.69 -11.65 10.63
N LYS A 78 -9.72 -12.20 9.42
CA LYS A 78 -8.49 -12.49 8.67
C LYS A 78 -7.73 -11.24 8.26
N LEU A 79 -8.37 -10.08 8.29
CA LEU A 79 -7.75 -8.79 7.99
C LEU A 79 -7.12 -8.14 9.21
N ASP A 80 -7.40 -8.64 10.42
CA ASP A 80 -6.93 -8.01 11.66
C ASP A 80 -5.42 -7.75 11.67
N PRO A 81 -4.54 -8.68 11.25
CA PRO A 81 -3.09 -8.43 11.27
C PRO A 81 -2.67 -7.26 10.38
N PHE A 82 -3.42 -6.99 9.32
CA PHE A 82 -3.08 -5.91 8.37
C PHE A 82 -3.62 -4.57 8.80
N VAL A 83 -4.78 -4.55 9.47
CA VAL A 83 -5.51 -3.32 9.77
C VAL A 83 -4.95 -2.62 11.01
N TYR A 84 -4.62 -3.39 12.04
CA TYR A 84 -4.17 -2.80 13.29
C TYR A 84 -3.29 -3.80 14.06
N GLY A 85 -2.16 -3.31 14.57
CA GLY A 85 -1.27 -4.14 15.37
C GLY A 85 0.18 -4.07 14.91
N PRO A 86 1.06 -4.89 15.50
CA PRO A 86 2.51 -4.79 15.25
C PRO A 86 2.92 -5.21 13.83
N ASP A 87 2.11 -6.00 13.14
CA ASP A 87 2.40 -6.45 11.77
C ASP A 87 1.52 -5.76 10.73
N SER A 88 0.81 -4.70 11.11
CA SER A 88 -0.08 -3.97 10.21
C SER A 88 0.70 -3.22 9.13
N VAL A 89 0.00 -2.84 8.06
CA VAL A 89 0.58 -2.03 6.99
C VAL A 89 1.14 -0.73 7.56
N ARG A 90 0.42 -0.10 8.47
CA ARG A 90 0.90 1.12 9.12
C ARG A 90 2.20 0.88 9.89
N ALA A 91 2.29 -0.22 10.64
CA ALA A 91 3.49 -0.53 11.41
C ALA A 91 4.68 -0.80 10.50
N LEU A 92 4.46 -1.47 9.37
CA LEU A 92 5.53 -1.72 8.40
C LEU A 92 6.08 -0.43 7.81
N VAL A 93 5.22 0.51 7.45
CA VAL A 93 5.62 1.81 6.91
C VAL A 93 6.30 2.64 8.00
N ASP A 94 5.77 2.64 9.22
CA ASP A 94 6.38 3.36 10.35
C ASP A 94 7.78 2.84 10.68
N ALA A 95 8.05 1.56 10.43
CA ALA A 95 9.36 0.97 10.65
C ALA A 95 10.39 1.37 9.57
N ASP A 96 9.91 1.77 8.40
CA ASP A 96 10.77 2.19 7.28
C ASP A 96 10.13 3.36 6.52
N ARG A 97 10.11 4.52 7.17
CA ARG A 97 9.43 5.72 6.65
C ARG A 97 10.11 6.32 5.43
N THR A 98 11.34 5.93 5.14
CA THR A 98 12.05 6.38 3.94
C THR A 98 11.83 5.44 2.76
N LEU A 99 11.06 4.38 2.91
CA LEU A 99 10.76 3.38 1.88
C LEU A 99 12.05 2.90 1.19
N ASP A 100 12.93 2.29 1.98
CA ASP A 100 14.23 1.79 1.52
C ASP A 100 15.13 2.91 0.98
N GLY A 101 15.03 4.10 1.59
CA GLY A 101 15.88 5.25 1.24
C GLY A 101 15.47 5.99 -0.01
N THR A 102 14.26 5.75 -0.54
CA THR A 102 13.81 6.37 -1.79
C THR A 102 13.11 7.71 -1.61
N VAL A 103 12.62 8.00 -0.41
CA VAL A 103 11.86 9.22 -0.12
C VAL A 103 12.28 9.84 1.22
N SER A 104 11.84 11.09 1.45
CA SER A 104 12.12 11.79 2.69
C SER A 104 11.28 11.25 3.85
N ASP A 105 10.01 10.93 3.62
CA ASP A 105 9.10 10.41 4.62
C ASP A 105 7.88 9.78 3.97
N ALA A 106 7.23 8.89 4.70
CA ALA A 106 6.00 8.24 4.25
C ALA A 106 5.13 7.90 5.46
N GLN A 107 3.82 7.94 5.27
CA GLN A 107 2.88 7.55 6.33
C GLN A 107 1.62 6.95 5.74
N VAL A 108 1.04 6.00 6.46
CA VAL A 108 -0.29 5.47 6.15
C VAL A 108 -1.30 6.41 6.79
N THR A 109 -2.12 7.04 5.97
CA THR A 109 -3.08 8.04 6.43
C THR A 109 -4.40 7.43 6.88
N ARG A 110 -4.84 6.38 6.20
CA ARG A 110 -6.09 5.69 6.59
C ARG A 110 -6.21 4.34 5.90
N CYS A 111 -7.11 3.53 6.44
CA CYS A 111 -7.55 2.27 5.85
C CYS A 111 -9.03 2.39 5.53
N VAL A 112 -9.42 2.03 4.32
CA VAL A 112 -10.79 2.14 3.84
C VAL A 112 -11.25 0.83 3.19
N ASN A 113 -12.56 0.70 2.99
CA ASN A 113 -13.17 -0.44 2.29
C ASN A 113 -12.80 -1.79 2.91
N ILE A 114 -12.77 -1.85 4.25
CA ILE A 114 -12.47 -3.09 4.96
C ILE A 114 -13.61 -4.09 4.74
N GLY A 115 -13.27 -5.28 4.26
CA GLY A 115 -14.21 -6.36 4.06
C GLY A 115 -14.18 -6.89 2.64
N ASN A 116 -14.74 -6.17 1.67
CA ASN A 116 -14.72 -6.62 0.28
C ASN A 116 -14.07 -5.57 -0.62
N VAL A 117 -13.22 -6.05 -1.51
CA VAL A 117 -12.48 -5.22 -2.47
C VAL A 117 -12.66 -5.82 -3.85
N GLY A 118 -13.09 -4.99 -4.80
CA GLY A 118 -13.17 -5.40 -6.21
C GLY A 118 -11.81 -5.29 -6.87
N TYR A 119 -11.43 -6.32 -7.60
CA TYR A 119 -10.22 -6.31 -8.42
C TYR A 119 -10.47 -7.08 -9.70
N GLY A 120 -10.39 -6.39 -10.83
CA GLY A 120 -10.81 -6.96 -12.11
C GLY A 120 -12.29 -7.33 -12.05
N ASP A 121 -12.61 -8.55 -12.42
CA ASP A 121 -13.99 -9.07 -12.40
C ASP A 121 -14.34 -9.81 -11.11
N ASP A 122 -13.40 -9.88 -10.16
CA ASP A 122 -13.56 -10.64 -8.92
C ASP A 122 -13.65 -9.74 -7.71
N ILE A 123 -14.25 -10.29 -6.64
CA ILE A 123 -14.32 -9.64 -5.34
C ILE A 123 -13.48 -10.44 -4.35
N TYR A 124 -12.66 -9.74 -3.58
CA TYR A 124 -11.76 -10.34 -2.60
C TYR A 124 -12.08 -9.85 -1.19
N LEU A 125 -11.78 -10.67 -0.21
CA LEU A 125 -11.70 -10.23 1.18
C LEU A 125 -10.42 -9.42 1.32
N GLY A 126 -10.55 -8.14 1.61
CA GLY A 126 -9.39 -7.26 1.66
C GLY A 126 -9.67 -5.90 2.28
N ALA A 127 -8.69 -5.04 2.17
CA ALA A 127 -8.77 -3.65 2.63
C ALA A 127 -7.86 -2.80 1.78
N GLU A 128 -8.16 -1.51 1.71
CA GLU A 128 -7.35 -0.55 0.98
C GLU A 128 -6.72 0.42 1.96
N PHE A 129 -5.42 0.68 1.79
CA PHE A 129 -4.65 1.61 2.62
C PHE A 129 -4.21 2.79 1.78
N GLU A 130 -4.43 3.99 2.29
CA GLU A 130 -3.95 5.20 1.63
C GLU A 130 -2.64 5.63 2.27
N ILE A 131 -1.62 5.79 1.43
CA ILE A 131 -0.26 6.12 1.85
C ILE A 131 0.14 7.44 1.22
N GLU A 132 0.60 8.36 2.05
CA GLU A 132 1.11 9.65 1.62
C GLU A 132 2.63 9.64 1.74
N VAL A 133 3.31 10.03 0.66
CA VAL A 133 4.75 10.00 0.55
C VAL A 133 5.27 11.40 0.23
N TYR A 134 6.28 11.83 0.96
CA TYR A 134 6.92 13.13 0.78
C TYR A 134 8.27 12.91 0.11
N ALA A 135 8.42 13.42 -1.11
CA ALA A 135 9.62 13.24 -1.92
C ALA A 135 10.16 14.60 -2.40
N GLU A 136 11.46 14.67 -2.52
CA GLU A 136 12.16 15.84 -3.08
C GLU A 136 12.60 15.56 -4.51
#